data_4ea0c47066b91e6589efe2ed75ff3c02
#
_entry.id   4ea0c47066b91e6589efe2ed75ff3c02
#
_cell.length_a   1.000
_cell.length_b   1.000
_cell.length_c   1.000
_cell.angle_alpha   90.00
_cell.angle_beta   90.00
_cell.angle_gamma   90.00
#
_symmetry.space_group_name_H-M   'P 1'
#
loop_
_entity.id
_entity.type
_entity.pdbx_description
1 polymer ?
#
loop_
_entity_poly.entity_id
_entity_poly.type
_entity_poly.pdbx_seq_one_letter_code
_entity_poly.pdbx_strand_id
1 'polypeptide(L)'
;MVDKGLVRGLDYYTRTTFEIQTSALGAQNAIAGGGRYDGLIKALGGPDIPATGFAIGLDRLTEIAGSNSTDLVKTPDIFIAALGEKGGSLAFEWNCALCLEGVKAEMEFGDKSLKSQMKRAHRLGAKHVLIVGDNEIKEGKVILRDMDTKDQVLIPIEDVVENIKLKLSVSNFKSE
;
A
#
# COMPACT_ATOMS: atom_id res chain seq x y z
N MET A 1 6.14 -17.35 6.67
CA MET A 1 6.44 -18.41 7.68
C MET A 1 6.52 -17.76 9.05
N VAL A 2 5.94 -18.38 10.09
CA VAL A 2 6.12 -17.92 11.50
C VAL A 2 7.24 -18.75 12.11
N ASP A 3 8.31 -18.07 12.51
CA ASP A 3 9.45 -18.69 13.19
C ASP A 3 9.49 -18.18 14.64
N LYS A 4 9.25 -19.06 15.61
CA LYS A 4 9.28 -18.75 17.04
C LYS A 4 10.70 -18.61 17.61
N GLY A 5 11.70 -19.02 16.86
CA GLY A 5 13.12 -18.94 17.22
C GLY A 5 13.81 -17.71 16.65
N LEU A 6 13.12 -16.85 15.91
CA LEU A 6 13.71 -15.63 15.34
C LEU A 6 14.13 -14.67 16.45
N VAL A 7 15.44 -14.42 16.54
CA VAL A 7 16.03 -13.46 17.47
C VAL A 7 16.72 -12.36 16.68
N ARG A 8 16.37 -11.10 16.99
CA ARG A 8 17.06 -9.91 16.49
C ARG A 8 18.00 -9.39 17.58
N GLY A 9 19.22 -9.03 17.21
CA GLY A 9 20.25 -8.55 18.12
C GLY A 9 20.06 -7.14 18.69
N LEU A 10 18.80 -6.66 18.76
CA LEU A 10 18.45 -5.32 19.22
C LEU A 10 17.43 -5.44 20.35
N ASP A 11 17.73 -4.87 21.51
CA ASP A 11 16.98 -5.00 22.76
C ASP A 11 15.70 -4.14 22.85
N TYR A 12 15.52 -3.20 21.92
CA TYR A 12 14.34 -2.34 21.90
C TYR A 12 13.07 -2.97 21.30
N TYR A 13 13.17 -4.14 20.67
CA TYR A 13 11.99 -4.85 20.17
C TYR A 13 11.16 -5.39 21.33
N THR A 14 9.82 -5.18 21.27
CA THR A 14 8.91 -5.51 22.37
C THR A 14 7.95 -6.66 22.07
N ARG A 15 7.64 -6.95 20.81
CA ARG A 15 6.65 -7.96 20.42
C ARG A 15 7.05 -8.65 19.12
N THR A 16 6.38 -8.28 18.03
CA THR A 16 6.63 -8.86 16.72
C THR A 16 7.93 -8.36 16.14
N THR A 17 8.76 -9.27 15.69
CA THR A 17 9.95 -8.99 14.87
C THR A 17 9.83 -9.76 13.57
N PHE A 18 10.45 -9.25 12.50
CA PHE A 18 10.48 -9.93 11.21
C PHE A 18 11.83 -9.75 10.52
N GLU A 19 12.12 -10.68 9.63
CA GLU A 19 13.20 -10.61 8.67
C GLU A 19 12.70 -10.96 7.27
N ILE A 20 13.19 -10.24 6.27
CA ILE A 20 13.03 -10.60 4.87
C ILE A 20 14.34 -11.21 4.42
N GLN A 21 14.29 -12.46 3.98
CA GLN A 21 15.43 -13.23 3.57
C GLN A 21 15.35 -13.65 2.11
N THR A 22 16.51 -13.86 1.48
CA THR A 22 16.63 -14.36 0.11
C THR A 22 17.65 -15.48 0.05
N SER A 23 17.41 -16.45 -0.80
CA SER A 23 18.40 -17.49 -1.12
C SER A 23 19.52 -17.02 -2.05
N ALA A 24 19.39 -15.84 -2.66
CA ALA A 24 20.35 -15.33 -3.66
C ALA A 24 21.65 -14.81 -3.06
N LEU A 25 21.71 -14.50 -1.77
CA LEU A 25 22.88 -13.88 -1.11
C LEU A 25 23.71 -14.83 -0.25
N GLY A 26 23.57 -16.13 -0.39
CA GLY A 26 24.36 -17.13 0.37
C GLY A 26 24.08 -17.10 1.88
N ALA A 27 25.14 -17.20 2.71
CA ALA A 27 25.02 -17.36 4.16
C ALA A 27 24.42 -16.14 4.90
N GLN A 28 24.60 -14.94 4.37
CA GLN A 28 24.02 -13.70 4.91
C GLN A 28 22.77 -13.31 4.10
N ASN A 29 21.72 -14.06 4.27
CA ASN A 29 20.51 -14.02 3.45
C ASN A 29 19.49 -12.92 3.84
N ALA A 30 19.63 -12.25 4.98
CA ALA A 30 18.72 -11.20 5.40
C ALA A 30 18.97 -9.90 4.63
N ILE A 31 17.95 -9.38 3.95
CA ILE A 31 17.96 -8.11 3.22
C ILE A 31 17.27 -6.97 3.95
N ALA A 32 16.29 -7.30 4.79
CA ALA A 32 15.59 -6.33 5.63
C ALA A 32 15.21 -6.97 6.96
N GLY A 33 15.02 -6.14 7.95
CA GLY A 33 14.53 -6.59 9.23
C GLY A 33 13.90 -5.45 10.00
N GLY A 34 12.91 -5.79 10.82
CA GLY A 34 12.16 -4.81 11.57
C GLY A 34 11.30 -5.44 12.65
N GLY A 35 10.44 -4.61 13.23
CA GLY A 35 9.53 -5.06 14.25
C GLY A 35 8.86 -3.92 14.99
N ARG A 36 8.21 -4.28 16.07
CA ARG A 36 7.52 -3.35 16.99
C ARG A 36 8.44 -3.00 18.17
N TYR A 37 8.43 -1.72 18.56
CA TYR A 37 9.25 -1.19 19.66
C TYR A 37 8.47 -0.12 20.43
N ASP A 38 7.64 -0.56 21.40
CA ASP A 38 6.71 0.30 22.10
C ASP A 38 7.38 1.30 23.06
N GLY A 39 8.57 1.01 23.56
CA GLY A 39 9.27 1.86 24.53
C GLY A 39 10.32 2.81 23.95
N LEU A 40 10.69 2.66 22.66
CA LEU A 40 11.85 3.33 22.08
C LEU A 40 11.67 4.85 22.01
N ILE A 41 10.51 5.33 21.58
CA ILE A 41 10.23 6.77 21.46
C ILE A 41 10.33 7.45 22.82
N LYS A 42 9.79 6.84 23.85
CA LYS A 42 9.88 7.32 25.23
C LYS A 42 11.32 7.32 25.75
N ALA A 43 12.10 6.28 25.46
CA ALA A 43 13.50 6.20 25.86
C ALA A 43 14.36 7.29 25.19
N LEU A 44 13.97 7.75 24.01
CA LEU A 44 14.59 8.87 23.29
C LEU A 44 14.06 10.26 23.71
N GLY A 45 13.22 10.34 24.74
CA GLY A 45 12.67 11.60 25.24
C GLY A 45 11.37 12.07 24.55
N GLY A 46 10.78 11.24 23.71
CA GLY A 46 9.48 11.51 23.07
C GLY A 46 8.28 11.03 23.90
N PRO A 47 7.06 11.16 23.37
CA PRO A 47 5.85 10.70 24.03
C PRO A 47 5.83 9.16 24.16
N ASP A 48 5.02 8.66 25.13
CA ASP A 48 4.84 7.23 25.35
C ASP A 48 3.84 6.64 24.34
N ILE A 49 4.29 6.43 23.13
CA ILE A 49 3.52 5.88 22.02
C ILE A 49 4.22 4.66 21.42
N PRO A 50 3.47 3.65 20.97
CA PRO A 50 4.04 2.50 20.30
C PRO A 50 4.56 2.89 18.92
N ALA A 51 5.61 2.19 18.47
CA ALA A 51 6.15 2.38 17.15
C ALA A 51 6.51 1.06 16.47
N THR A 52 6.57 1.08 15.17
CA THR A 52 7.08 0.00 14.33
C THR A 52 7.92 0.57 13.22
N GLY A 53 8.90 -0.20 12.76
CA GLY A 53 9.73 0.19 11.64
C GLY A 53 10.63 -0.93 11.18
N PHE A 54 11.42 -0.64 10.18
CA PHE A 54 12.35 -1.58 9.59
C PHE A 54 13.53 -0.86 8.97
N ALA A 55 14.61 -1.63 8.72
CA ALA A 55 15.75 -1.19 7.94
C ALA A 55 16.01 -2.18 6.80
N ILE A 56 16.49 -1.66 5.69
CA ILE A 56 16.85 -2.44 4.49
C ILE A 56 18.34 -2.23 4.21
N GLY A 57 19.06 -3.33 3.94
CA GLY A 57 20.41 -3.27 3.40
C GLY A 57 20.35 -2.87 1.93
N LEU A 58 20.61 -1.58 1.63
CA LEU A 58 20.45 -1.04 0.29
C LEU A 58 21.37 -1.74 -0.73
N ASP A 59 22.62 -1.99 -0.38
CA ASP A 59 23.57 -2.68 -1.25
C ASP A 59 23.09 -4.09 -1.60
N ARG A 60 22.60 -4.83 -0.60
CA ARG A 60 22.04 -6.18 -0.79
C ARG A 60 20.78 -6.16 -1.66
N LEU A 61 19.91 -5.18 -1.43
CA LEU A 61 18.70 -5.04 -2.25
C LEU A 61 19.06 -4.72 -3.70
N THR A 62 20.04 -3.84 -3.92
CA THR A 62 20.50 -3.46 -5.26
C THR A 62 21.14 -4.66 -5.98
N GLU A 63 21.93 -5.46 -5.29
CA GLU A 63 22.54 -6.68 -5.83
C GLU A 63 21.48 -7.67 -6.33
N ILE A 64 20.40 -7.86 -5.55
CA ILE A 64 19.28 -8.75 -5.91
C ILE A 64 18.43 -8.18 -7.06
N ALA A 65 18.15 -6.88 -7.01
CA ALA A 65 17.31 -6.22 -8.02
C ALA A 65 17.95 -6.27 -9.42
N GLY A 66 19.26 -6.43 -9.48
CA GLY A 66 20.00 -6.47 -10.75
C GLY A 66 19.96 -5.17 -11.53
N SER A 67 20.74 -5.10 -12.60
CA SER A 67 20.86 -3.91 -13.46
C SER A 67 19.71 -3.70 -14.46
N ASN A 68 18.69 -4.56 -14.45
CA ASN A 68 17.62 -4.60 -15.47
C ASN A 68 16.32 -3.89 -15.08
N SER A 69 16.28 -3.18 -13.96
CA SER A 69 15.06 -2.48 -13.56
C SER A 69 14.94 -1.11 -14.24
N THR A 70 14.66 -1.11 -15.54
CA THR A 70 14.37 0.13 -16.29
C THR A 70 12.98 0.71 -15.99
N ASP A 71 12.14 -0.01 -15.26
CA ASP A 71 10.74 0.36 -15.00
C ASP A 71 10.48 0.61 -13.51
N LEU A 72 11.31 1.49 -12.91
CA LEU A 72 11.25 1.79 -11.46
C LEU A 72 10.07 2.69 -11.07
N VAL A 73 9.57 3.51 -11.98
CA VAL A 73 8.42 4.40 -11.72
C VAL A 73 7.18 3.80 -12.35
N LYS A 74 6.45 3.01 -11.60
CA LYS A 74 5.20 2.43 -12.08
C LYS A 74 4.04 3.35 -11.72
N THR A 75 3.30 3.79 -12.74
CA THR A 75 2.03 4.49 -12.53
C THR A 75 1.03 3.57 -11.84
N PRO A 76 0.27 4.04 -10.84
CA PRO A 76 -0.74 3.22 -10.22
C PRO A 76 -1.89 2.93 -11.19
N ASP A 77 -2.37 1.69 -11.17
CA ASP A 77 -3.57 1.32 -11.93
C ASP A 77 -4.80 1.97 -11.32
N ILE A 78 -4.80 2.13 -10.01
CA ILE A 78 -5.88 2.77 -9.26
C ILE A 78 -5.36 3.60 -8.09
N PHE A 79 -5.97 4.76 -7.88
CA PHE A 79 -5.79 5.59 -6.68
C PHE A 79 -7.08 5.59 -5.88
N ILE A 80 -7.02 5.38 -4.57
CA ILE A 80 -8.18 5.39 -3.69
C ILE A 80 -8.25 6.74 -2.97
N ALA A 81 -9.23 7.56 -3.33
CA ALA A 81 -9.51 8.84 -2.70
C ALA A 81 -10.55 8.65 -1.60
N ALA A 82 -10.11 8.73 -0.35
CA ALA A 82 -10.95 8.49 0.83
C ALA A 82 -11.24 9.78 1.59
N LEU A 83 -12.45 9.90 2.13
CA LEU A 83 -12.91 11.01 2.94
C LEU A 83 -13.47 10.49 4.26
N GLY A 84 -13.07 11.12 5.36
CA GLY A 84 -13.45 10.74 6.71
C GLY A 84 -12.78 9.46 7.22
N GLU A 85 -12.92 9.20 8.50
CA GLU A 85 -12.26 8.08 9.17
C GLU A 85 -12.71 6.71 8.63
N LYS A 86 -14.03 6.54 8.45
CA LYS A 86 -14.59 5.28 7.91
C LYS A 86 -14.15 5.03 6.47
N GLY A 87 -14.18 6.08 5.64
CA GLY A 87 -13.70 6.00 4.27
C GLY A 87 -12.22 5.64 4.20
N GLY A 88 -11.40 6.23 5.08
CA GLY A 88 -9.98 5.92 5.21
C GLY A 88 -9.70 4.47 5.60
N SER A 89 -10.47 3.92 6.54
CA SER A 89 -10.34 2.51 6.97
C SER A 89 -10.64 1.54 5.84
N LEU A 90 -11.76 1.75 5.12
CA LEU A 90 -12.13 0.93 3.96
C LEU A 90 -11.11 1.05 2.82
N ALA A 91 -10.65 2.27 2.53
CA ALA A 91 -9.62 2.50 1.53
C ALA A 91 -8.33 1.74 1.82
N PHE A 92 -7.90 1.72 3.09
CA PHE A 92 -6.72 0.97 3.50
C PHE A 92 -6.90 -0.54 3.32
N GLU A 93 -8.06 -1.08 3.73
CA GLU A 93 -8.39 -2.49 3.55
C GLU A 93 -8.36 -2.88 2.06
N TRP A 94 -9.04 -2.12 1.21
CA TRP A 94 -9.05 -2.39 -0.24
C TRP A 94 -7.69 -2.19 -0.89
N ASN A 95 -6.93 -1.18 -0.47
CA ASN A 95 -5.57 -0.97 -0.97
C ASN A 95 -4.69 -2.19 -0.68
N CYS A 96 -4.72 -2.71 0.55
CA CYS A 96 -3.98 -3.92 0.92
C CYS A 96 -4.43 -5.13 0.09
N ALA A 97 -5.75 -5.35 -0.02
CA ALA A 97 -6.29 -6.48 -0.78
C ALA A 97 -5.91 -6.41 -2.26
N LEU A 98 -6.03 -5.25 -2.89
CA LEU A 98 -5.65 -5.04 -4.29
C LEU A 98 -4.14 -5.25 -4.53
N CYS A 99 -3.29 -4.75 -3.63
CA CYS A 99 -1.85 -4.95 -3.72
C CYS A 99 -1.45 -6.44 -3.60
N LEU A 100 -2.12 -7.21 -2.74
CA LEU A 100 -1.91 -8.66 -2.60
C LEU A 100 -2.29 -9.42 -3.88
N GLU A 101 -3.26 -8.91 -4.64
CA GLU A 101 -3.67 -9.44 -5.95
C GLU A 101 -2.81 -8.91 -7.12
N GLY A 102 -1.74 -8.16 -6.83
CA GLY A 102 -0.81 -7.64 -7.83
C GLY A 102 -1.27 -6.36 -8.54
N VAL A 103 -2.39 -5.76 -8.13
CA VAL A 103 -2.84 -4.46 -8.63
C VAL A 103 -1.99 -3.35 -8.01
N LYS A 104 -1.50 -2.42 -8.81
CA LYS A 104 -0.76 -1.26 -8.32
C LYS A 104 -1.75 -0.23 -7.79
N ALA A 105 -2.11 -0.37 -6.52
CA ALA A 105 -3.01 0.53 -5.83
C ALA A 105 -2.24 1.53 -4.97
N GLU A 106 -2.70 2.77 -4.94
CA GLU A 106 -2.18 3.87 -4.13
C GLU A 106 -3.32 4.57 -3.42
N MET A 107 -3.05 5.14 -2.25
CA MET A 107 -4.00 5.98 -1.52
C MET A 107 -3.32 7.17 -0.84
N GLU A 108 -4.11 8.12 -0.38
CA GLU A 108 -3.64 9.19 0.49
C GLU A 108 -3.85 8.81 1.95
N PHE A 109 -2.86 9.15 2.79
CA PHE A 109 -2.96 9.02 4.23
C PHE A 109 -3.25 10.39 4.86
N GLY A 110 -4.11 10.40 5.87
CA GLY A 110 -4.54 11.60 6.56
C GLY A 110 -5.74 12.30 5.90
N ASP A 111 -6.25 13.32 6.59
CA ASP A 111 -7.47 14.03 6.20
C ASP A 111 -7.17 15.09 5.13
N LYS A 112 -7.22 14.69 3.87
CA LYS A 112 -7.04 15.56 2.72
C LYS A 112 -8.36 15.71 1.96
N SER A 113 -8.62 16.93 1.47
CA SER A 113 -9.79 17.19 0.64
C SER A 113 -9.78 16.35 -0.64
N LEU A 114 -10.95 15.99 -1.16
CA LEU A 114 -11.09 15.26 -2.42
C LEU A 114 -10.33 15.94 -3.57
N LYS A 115 -10.39 17.27 -3.64
CA LYS A 115 -9.66 18.05 -4.67
C LYS A 115 -8.15 17.81 -4.61
N SER A 116 -7.58 17.77 -3.40
CA SER A 116 -6.15 17.50 -3.20
C SER A 116 -5.78 16.09 -3.63
N GLN A 117 -6.59 15.10 -3.24
CA GLN A 117 -6.40 13.71 -3.58
C GLN A 117 -6.51 13.47 -5.09
N MET A 118 -7.49 14.05 -5.76
CA MET A 118 -7.62 14.00 -7.22
C MET A 118 -6.43 14.60 -7.95
N LYS A 119 -5.88 15.72 -7.44
CA LYS A 119 -4.67 16.33 -7.99
C LYS A 119 -3.46 15.41 -7.83
N ARG A 120 -3.36 14.70 -6.71
CA ARG A 120 -2.30 13.72 -6.48
C ARG A 120 -2.44 12.53 -7.44
N ALA A 121 -3.64 11.94 -7.56
CA ALA A 121 -3.93 10.86 -8.49
C ALA A 121 -3.52 11.21 -9.93
N HIS A 122 -3.87 12.40 -10.38
CA HIS A 122 -3.48 12.90 -11.71
C HIS A 122 -1.96 13.04 -11.84
N ARG A 123 -1.26 13.58 -10.83
CA ARG A 123 0.21 13.72 -10.86
C ARG A 123 0.93 12.38 -10.89
N LEU A 124 0.38 11.35 -10.24
CA LEU A 124 0.89 9.98 -10.26
C LEU A 124 0.57 9.24 -11.57
N GLY A 125 -0.27 9.81 -12.43
CA GLY A 125 -0.72 9.18 -13.66
C GLY A 125 -1.67 8.01 -13.44
N ALA A 126 -2.39 7.98 -12.29
CA ALA A 126 -3.34 6.90 -12.02
C ALA A 126 -4.39 6.78 -13.12
N LYS A 127 -4.62 5.56 -13.61
CA LYS A 127 -5.62 5.30 -14.68
C LYS A 127 -7.05 5.44 -14.16
N HIS A 128 -7.27 5.03 -12.92
CA HIS A 128 -8.58 5.07 -12.29
C HIS A 128 -8.49 5.70 -10.90
N VAL A 129 -9.59 6.30 -10.45
CA VAL A 129 -9.75 6.78 -9.07
C VAL A 129 -11.01 6.17 -8.47
N LEU A 130 -10.86 5.49 -7.34
CA LEU A 130 -11.97 5.04 -6.49
C LEU A 130 -12.23 6.11 -5.44
N ILE A 131 -13.47 6.58 -5.33
CA ILE A 131 -13.86 7.61 -4.37
C ILE A 131 -14.80 7.00 -3.35
N VAL A 132 -14.46 7.18 -2.06
CA VAL A 132 -15.25 6.71 -0.92
C VAL A 132 -15.29 7.77 0.18
N GLY A 133 -16.48 8.06 0.67
CA GLY A 133 -16.73 8.95 1.79
C GLY A 133 -18.03 8.55 2.49
N ASP A 134 -18.45 9.36 3.45
CA ASP A 134 -19.64 9.06 4.27
C ASP A 134 -20.92 8.89 3.46
N ASN A 135 -21.08 9.59 2.34
CA ASN A 135 -22.25 9.48 1.47
C ASN A 135 -22.23 8.14 0.72
N GLU A 136 -21.11 7.80 0.11
CA GLU A 136 -20.90 6.55 -0.60
C GLU A 136 -21.11 5.35 0.33
N ILE A 137 -20.63 5.44 1.57
CA ILE A 137 -20.83 4.41 2.59
C ILE A 137 -22.30 4.24 2.95
N LYS A 138 -23.03 5.35 3.14
CA LYS A 138 -24.47 5.31 3.45
C LYS A 138 -25.29 4.70 2.31
N GLU A 139 -24.90 4.96 1.07
CA GLU A 139 -25.57 4.44 -0.12
C GLU A 139 -25.15 3.01 -0.47
N GLY A 140 -24.14 2.47 0.22
CA GLY A 140 -23.58 1.14 -0.06
C GLY A 140 -22.88 1.04 -1.40
N LYS A 141 -22.41 2.15 -1.97
CA LYS A 141 -21.79 2.23 -3.29
C LYS A 141 -20.62 3.20 -3.28
N VAL A 142 -19.61 2.94 -4.09
CA VAL A 142 -18.46 3.82 -4.32
C VAL A 142 -18.39 4.24 -5.77
N ILE A 143 -17.71 5.35 -6.04
CA ILE A 143 -17.56 5.89 -7.39
C ILE A 143 -16.19 5.45 -7.94
N LEU A 144 -16.20 4.71 -9.03
CA LEU A 144 -15.00 4.45 -9.82
C LEU A 144 -14.98 5.39 -11.02
N ARG A 145 -13.94 6.23 -11.08
CA ARG A 145 -13.73 7.20 -12.16
C ARG A 145 -12.56 6.78 -13.04
N ASP A 146 -12.79 6.77 -14.32
CA ASP A 146 -11.73 6.69 -15.33
C ASP A 146 -11.07 8.06 -15.49
N MET A 147 -9.73 8.12 -15.46
CA MET A 147 -9.02 9.38 -15.47
C MET A 147 -8.82 9.96 -16.87
N ASP A 148 -8.93 9.15 -17.90
CA ASP A 148 -8.80 9.57 -19.29
C ASP A 148 -10.15 10.03 -19.85
N THR A 149 -11.17 9.17 -19.81
CA THR A 149 -12.50 9.46 -20.34
C THR A 149 -13.33 10.37 -19.43
N LYS A 150 -13.00 10.44 -18.13
CA LYS A 150 -13.76 11.10 -17.05
C LYS A 150 -15.08 10.42 -16.70
N ASP A 151 -15.39 9.27 -17.31
CA ASP A 151 -16.58 8.51 -16.99
C ASP A 151 -16.55 8.03 -15.54
N GLN A 152 -17.75 7.91 -14.97
CA GLN A 152 -17.92 7.44 -13.60
C GLN A 152 -18.95 6.30 -13.57
N VAL A 153 -18.63 5.27 -12.81
CA VAL A 153 -19.54 4.15 -12.54
C VAL A 153 -19.65 3.92 -11.04
N LEU A 154 -20.84 3.52 -10.61
CA LEU A 154 -21.07 3.13 -9.23
C LEU A 154 -20.79 1.65 -9.06
N ILE A 155 -20.04 1.30 -8.02
CA ILE A 155 -19.67 -0.06 -7.65
C ILE A 155 -20.24 -0.34 -6.25
N PRO A 156 -20.87 -1.51 -6.01
CA PRO A 156 -21.25 -1.91 -4.67
C PRO A 156 -20.02 -2.01 -3.75
N ILE A 157 -20.15 -1.55 -2.52
CA ILE A 157 -19.05 -1.55 -1.53
C ILE A 157 -18.55 -2.99 -1.26
N GLU A 158 -19.45 -3.96 -1.26
CA GLU A 158 -19.15 -5.36 -0.97
C GLU A 158 -18.24 -6.01 -2.01
N ASP A 159 -18.31 -5.55 -3.26
CA ASP A 159 -17.64 -6.16 -4.41
C ASP A 159 -16.51 -5.31 -4.99
N VAL A 160 -16.00 -4.33 -4.25
CA VAL A 160 -15.03 -3.33 -4.77
C VAL A 160 -13.80 -4.00 -5.36
N VAL A 161 -13.17 -4.90 -4.64
CA VAL A 161 -11.90 -5.54 -5.07
C VAL A 161 -12.12 -6.35 -6.34
N GLU A 162 -13.19 -7.14 -6.39
CA GLU A 162 -13.49 -7.99 -7.54
C GLU A 162 -13.85 -7.16 -8.79
N ASN A 163 -14.68 -6.14 -8.65
CA ASN A 163 -15.04 -5.25 -9.75
C ASN A 163 -13.84 -4.50 -10.33
N ILE A 164 -12.90 -4.07 -9.47
CA ILE A 164 -11.68 -3.41 -9.92
C ILE A 164 -10.80 -4.39 -10.70
N LYS A 165 -10.60 -5.62 -10.20
CA LYS A 165 -9.84 -6.66 -10.90
C LYS A 165 -10.42 -6.96 -12.28
N LEU A 166 -11.73 -7.14 -12.36
CA LEU A 166 -12.43 -7.37 -13.64
C LEU A 166 -12.23 -6.22 -14.62
N LYS A 167 -12.35 -4.97 -14.15
CA LYS A 167 -12.18 -3.80 -15.02
C LYS A 167 -10.75 -3.66 -15.53
N LEU A 168 -9.76 -3.88 -14.70
CA LEU A 168 -8.35 -3.79 -15.06
C LEU A 168 -7.95 -4.92 -16.02
N SER A 169 -8.48 -6.13 -15.86
CA SER A 169 -8.23 -7.24 -16.78
C SER A 169 -8.75 -6.94 -18.19
N VAL A 170 -9.95 -6.35 -18.31
CA VAL A 170 -10.53 -5.96 -19.60
C VAL A 170 -9.74 -4.83 -20.28
N SER A 171 -9.16 -3.92 -19.50
CA SER A 171 -8.36 -2.80 -20.03
C SER A 171 -7.02 -3.26 -20.62
N ASN A 172 -6.43 -4.31 -20.08
CA ASN A 172 -5.16 -4.87 -20.58
C ASN A 172 -5.32 -5.60 -21.92
N PHE A 173 -6.52 -6.10 -22.26
CA PHE A 173 -6.80 -6.74 -23.56
C PHE A 173 -7.02 -5.75 -24.73
N LYS A 174 -7.16 -4.45 -24.44
CA LYS A 174 -7.37 -3.42 -25.50
C LYS A 174 -6.10 -2.68 -25.90
N SER A 175 -4.96 -2.99 -25.29
CA SER A 175 -3.66 -2.32 -25.51
C SER A 175 -2.64 -3.22 -26.25
N GLU A 176 -3.05 -4.36 -26.79
CA GLU A 176 -2.35 -5.16 -27.80
C GLU A 176 -3.04 -4.96 -29.17
#